data_d5bb4d4331e5dbafbf6f66a28c66ae1f
#
_entry.id   d5bb4d4331e5dbafbf6f66a28c66ae1f
#
_cell.length_a   1.000
_cell.length_b   1.000
_cell.length_c   1.000
_cell.angle_alpha   90.00
_cell.angle_beta   90.00
_cell.angle_gamma   90.00
#
_symmetry.space_group_name_H-M   'P 1'
#
loop_
_entity.id
_entity.type
_entity.pdbx_description
1 polymer ?
#
loop_
_entity_poly.entity_id
_entity_poly.type
_entity_poly.pdbx_seq_one_letter_code
_entity_poly.pdbx_strand_id
1 'polypeptide(L)'
;MAIVSFRTSEAITAGDAVYVSETGLAVKASALELSQASVAGVAIDTGAPGSLIRVNTDAVYTSSSTFIPGEVQYLSVSTSGAYEPYEVISSGIALTSYAGFYLTPIGRALTTSKIDIEIGRPTFVENPTSVFLLEDTNVPFIDAILQEDGSTIKLESAA
;
A
#
# COMPACT_ATOMS: atom_id res chain seq x y z
N MET A 1 -8.23 2.32 22.22
CA MET A 1 -6.86 2.72 21.92
C MET A 1 -5.90 1.65 22.34
N ALA A 2 -5.02 1.23 21.45
CA ALA A 2 -4.08 0.18 21.75
C ALA A 2 -2.65 0.65 21.52
N ILE A 3 -1.85 0.54 22.56
CA ILE A 3 -0.41 0.78 22.49
C ILE A 3 0.25 -0.50 22.93
N VAL A 4 1.04 -1.09 22.05
CA VAL A 4 1.70 -2.37 22.30
C VAL A 4 3.21 -2.17 22.19
N SER A 5 3.96 -2.84 23.04
CA SER A 5 5.42 -2.72 23.03
C SER A 5 6.05 -3.91 22.32
N PHE A 6 7.04 -3.62 21.50
CA PHE A 6 7.80 -4.63 20.77
C PHE A 6 9.29 -4.31 20.85
N ARG A 7 10.13 -5.35 20.80
CA ARG A 7 11.55 -5.13 20.56
C ARG A 7 11.77 -4.97 19.07
N THR A 8 12.77 -4.19 18.71
CA THR A 8 13.07 -3.92 17.30
C THR A 8 14.21 -4.82 16.83
N SER A 9 14.21 -5.15 15.53
CA SER A 9 15.36 -5.82 14.91
C SER A 9 16.28 -4.84 14.21
N GLU A 10 15.82 -3.61 14.03
CA GLU A 10 16.58 -2.57 13.33
C GLU A 10 16.27 -1.23 13.98
N ALA A 11 16.95 -0.18 13.51
CA ALA A 11 16.68 1.18 14.00
C ALA A 11 15.32 1.64 13.50
N ILE A 12 14.45 2.04 14.43
CA ILE A 12 13.11 2.54 14.17
C ILE A 12 13.05 3.99 14.64
N THR A 13 12.43 4.84 13.84
CA THR A 13 12.22 6.24 14.21
C THR A 13 10.74 6.44 14.56
N ALA A 14 10.47 7.27 15.57
CA ALA A 14 9.10 7.62 15.91
C ALA A 14 8.37 8.12 14.66
N GLY A 15 7.20 7.57 14.38
CA GLY A 15 6.44 7.86 13.18
C GLY A 15 6.56 6.79 12.10
N ASP A 16 7.51 5.85 12.21
CA ASP A 16 7.63 4.79 11.23
C ASP A 16 6.47 3.81 11.34
N ALA A 17 5.91 3.40 10.20
CA ALA A 17 4.98 2.28 10.15
C ALA A 17 5.79 1.00 10.30
N VAL A 18 5.32 0.08 11.16
CA VAL A 18 6.06 -1.15 11.46
C VAL A 18 5.16 -2.36 11.30
N TYR A 19 5.76 -3.49 10.95
CA TYR A 19 5.11 -4.78 11.00
C TYR A 19 5.84 -5.65 12.02
N VAL A 20 5.24 -6.76 12.43
CA VAL A 20 5.84 -7.70 13.37
C VAL A 20 6.31 -8.91 12.59
N SER A 21 7.61 -9.20 12.66
CA SER A 21 8.21 -10.34 11.97
C SER A 21 7.80 -11.64 12.64
N GLU A 22 8.14 -12.76 11.98
CA GLU A 22 7.85 -14.09 12.52
C GLU A 22 8.52 -14.34 13.86
N THR A 23 9.59 -13.61 14.14
CA THR A 23 10.31 -13.73 15.42
C THR A 23 9.74 -12.80 16.49
N GLY A 24 8.65 -12.06 16.18
CA GLY A 24 7.99 -11.19 17.14
C GLY A 24 8.65 -9.83 17.30
N LEU A 25 9.53 -9.46 16.39
CA LEU A 25 10.24 -8.17 16.45
C LEU A 25 9.60 -7.16 15.53
N ALA A 26 9.62 -5.89 15.93
CA ALA A 26 9.14 -4.80 15.10
C ALA A 26 10.20 -4.45 14.04
N VAL A 27 9.73 -4.30 12.82
CA VAL A 27 10.56 -3.99 11.64
C VAL A 27 9.81 -2.94 10.83
N LYS A 28 10.51 -2.08 10.13
CA LYS A 28 9.86 -1.09 9.26
C LYS A 28 9.03 -1.80 8.20
N ALA A 29 7.80 -1.38 8.05
CA ALA A 29 6.90 -1.98 7.07
C ALA A 29 7.35 -1.64 5.65
N SER A 30 7.11 -2.57 4.73
CA SER A 30 7.47 -2.42 3.33
C SER A 30 6.33 -2.92 2.46
N ALA A 31 6.12 -2.27 1.33
CA ALA A 31 5.05 -2.62 0.40
C ALA A 31 5.42 -3.76 -0.55
N LEU A 32 6.61 -4.34 -0.40
CA LEU A 32 7.12 -5.34 -1.34
C LEU A 32 6.50 -6.72 -1.17
N GLU A 33 6.21 -7.12 0.06
CA GLU A 33 5.68 -8.45 0.36
C GLU A 33 4.50 -8.35 1.29
N LEU A 34 3.59 -9.30 1.19
CA LEU A 34 2.36 -9.29 1.99
C LEU A 34 2.65 -9.25 3.49
N SER A 35 3.61 -10.04 3.95
CA SER A 35 3.94 -10.09 5.37
C SER A 35 4.48 -8.75 5.88
N GLN A 36 5.29 -8.09 5.06
CA GLN A 36 5.90 -6.80 5.41
C GLN A 36 4.92 -5.64 5.25
N ALA A 37 3.93 -5.80 4.39
CA ALA A 37 2.88 -4.80 4.18
C ALA A 37 1.75 -4.93 5.19
N SER A 38 1.75 -5.99 6.00
CA SER A 38 0.76 -6.20 7.06
C SER A 38 1.16 -5.38 8.28
N VAL A 39 0.89 -4.09 8.22
CA VAL A 39 1.33 -3.11 9.21
C VAL A 39 0.64 -3.41 10.56
N ALA A 40 1.43 -3.39 11.63
CA ALA A 40 0.90 -3.54 12.99
C ALA A 40 0.50 -2.19 13.58
N GLY A 41 1.20 -1.13 13.22
CA GLY A 41 0.92 0.21 13.72
C GLY A 41 2.04 1.18 13.40
N VAL A 42 2.03 2.30 14.09
CA VAL A 42 3.01 3.37 13.93
C VAL A 42 3.82 3.50 15.21
N ALA A 43 5.13 3.53 15.09
CA ALA A 43 6.03 3.63 16.24
C ALA A 43 5.87 4.98 16.94
N ILE A 44 5.73 4.94 18.26
CA ILE A 44 5.66 6.15 19.09
C ILE A 44 7.08 6.58 19.50
N ASP A 45 7.95 5.59 19.69
CA ASP A 45 9.30 5.83 20.17
C ASP A 45 10.34 5.59 19.09
N THR A 46 11.47 6.25 19.25
CA THR A 46 12.67 5.97 18.44
C THR A 46 13.51 4.95 19.21
N GLY A 47 13.99 3.92 18.54
CA GLY A 47 14.80 2.89 19.17
C GLY A 47 15.86 2.33 18.27
N ALA A 48 17.02 1.98 18.87
CA ALA A 48 18.09 1.26 18.21
C ALA A 48 17.72 -0.23 18.12
N PRO A 49 18.42 -1.02 17.29
CA PRO A 49 18.17 -2.46 17.23
C PRO A 49 18.21 -3.09 18.62
N GLY A 50 17.22 -3.92 18.94
CA GLY A 50 17.08 -4.59 20.23
C GLY A 50 16.34 -3.77 21.28
N SER A 51 16.03 -2.52 21.02
CA SER A 51 15.30 -1.67 21.95
C SER A 51 13.84 -2.04 22.05
N LEU A 52 13.21 -1.67 23.16
CA LEU A 52 11.77 -1.81 23.32
C LEU A 52 11.12 -0.50 22.91
N ILE A 53 10.18 -0.54 21.97
CA ILE A 53 9.44 0.62 21.51
C ILE A 53 7.95 0.40 21.69
N ARG A 54 7.20 1.50 21.81
CA ARG A 54 5.75 1.46 21.83
C ARG A 54 5.23 1.71 20.43
N VAL A 55 4.19 0.99 20.06
CA VAL A 55 3.55 1.08 18.74
C VAL A 55 2.08 1.40 18.95
N ASN A 56 1.60 2.41 18.24
CA ASN A 56 0.20 2.83 18.27
C ASN A 56 -0.55 2.07 17.17
N THR A 57 -1.55 1.29 17.56
CA THR A 57 -2.27 0.43 16.61
C THR A 57 -3.59 1.01 16.14
N ASP A 58 -4.21 1.93 16.89
CA ASP A 58 -5.53 2.45 16.52
C ASP A 58 -5.92 3.77 17.22
N ALA A 59 -4.96 4.63 17.51
CA ALA A 59 -5.26 5.91 18.16
C ALA A 59 -4.72 7.08 17.34
N VAL A 60 -5.10 8.29 17.73
CA VAL A 60 -4.57 9.50 17.10
C VAL A 60 -3.09 9.64 17.40
N TYR A 61 -2.31 9.87 16.39
CA TYR A 61 -0.86 10.07 16.50
C TYR A 61 -0.51 11.47 16.02
N THR A 62 0.34 12.16 16.79
CA THR A 62 0.87 13.47 16.39
C THR A 62 2.22 13.24 15.71
N SER A 63 2.31 13.61 14.44
CA SER A 63 3.48 13.38 13.61
C SER A 63 4.26 14.67 13.43
N SER A 64 5.55 14.54 13.15
CA SER A 64 6.37 15.66 12.70
C SER A 64 6.18 15.92 11.19
N SER A 65 5.52 15.00 10.49
CA SER A 65 5.21 15.17 9.07
C SER A 65 4.02 16.10 8.88
N THR A 66 3.92 16.68 7.69
CA THR A 66 2.80 17.55 7.35
C THR A 66 1.82 16.79 6.47
N PHE A 67 0.56 16.80 6.87
CA PHE A 67 -0.52 16.12 6.14
C PHE A 67 -1.49 17.13 5.54
N ILE A 68 -2.29 16.67 4.60
CA ILE A 68 -3.47 17.41 4.14
C ILE A 68 -4.67 16.80 4.88
N PRO A 69 -5.40 17.61 5.68
CA PRO A 69 -6.53 17.08 6.45
C PRO A 69 -7.55 16.38 5.55
N GLY A 70 -8.03 15.25 5.99
CA GLY A 70 -9.02 14.45 5.28
C GLY A 70 -8.43 13.37 4.38
N GLU A 71 -7.14 13.45 4.04
CA GLU A 71 -6.54 12.47 3.15
C GLU A 71 -6.15 11.20 3.90
N VAL A 72 -6.34 10.08 3.21
CA VAL A 72 -5.90 8.77 3.71
C VAL A 72 -4.43 8.59 3.33
N GLN A 73 -3.65 8.14 4.31
CA GLN A 73 -2.23 7.85 4.11
C GLN A 73 -2.05 6.35 3.92
N TYR A 74 -1.22 5.98 2.96
CA TYR A 74 -0.91 4.59 2.63
C TYR A 74 0.56 4.32 2.81
N LEU A 75 0.91 3.07 3.12
CA LEU A 75 2.31 2.66 3.24
C LEU A 75 3.04 2.98 1.93
N SER A 76 4.19 3.63 2.04
CA SER A 76 4.97 4.04 0.89
C SER A 76 5.54 2.83 0.15
N VAL A 77 5.51 2.87 -1.19
CA VAL A 77 6.09 1.83 -2.02
C VAL A 77 7.58 2.03 -2.23
N SER A 78 8.09 3.21 -1.92
CA SER A 78 9.49 3.56 -2.18
C SER A 78 10.36 3.60 -0.93
N THR A 79 9.78 3.79 0.25
CA THR A 79 10.53 4.00 1.47
C THR A 79 9.92 3.20 2.62
N SER A 80 10.68 2.26 3.16
CA SER A 80 10.22 1.43 4.28
C SER A 80 9.89 2.31 5.49
N GLY A 81 8.78 2.01 6.14
CA GLY A 81 8.34 2.73 7.34
C GLY A 81 7.63 4.04 7.05
N ALA A 82 7.71 4.59 5.86
CA ALA A 82 7.05 5.84 5.49
C ALA A 82 5.64 5.59 4.99
N TYR A 83 4.82 6.64 4.97
CA TYR A 83 3.49 6.59 4.38
C TYR A 83 3.21 7.90 3.66
N GLU A 84 2.32 7.84 2.68
CA GLU A 84 2.07 8.93 1.75
C GLU A 84 0.60 8.94 1.31
N PRO A 85 0.08 10.07 0.83
CA PRO A 85 -1.31 10.14 0.40
C PRO A 85 -1.53 9.36 -0.89
N TYR A 86 -2.76 8.91 -1.05
CA TYR A 86 -3.19 8.15 -2.23
C TYR A 86 -3.60 9.08 -3.38
N GLU A 87 -3.06 10.28 -3.42
CA GLU A 87 -3.57 11.30 -4.35
C GLU A 87 -3.39 10.92 -5.81
N VAL A 88 -2.44 10.07 -6.08
CA VAL A 88 -1.96 9.85 -7.42
C VAL A 88 -2.77 8.79 -8.16
N ILE A 89 -3.47 7.93 -7.43
CA ILE A 89 -4.16 6.80 -8.06
C ILE A 89 -5.33 7.25 -8.91
N SER A 90 -5.98 8.34 -8.54
CA SER A 90 -7.11 8.87 -9.30
C SER A 90 -6.71 9.41 -10.66
N SER A 91 -5.44 9.69 -10.90
CA SER A 91 -4.99 10.23 -12.18
C SER A 91 -4.60 9.15 -13.20
N GLY A 92 -4.63 7.88 -12.80
CA GLY A 92 -4.25 6.77 -13.68
C GLY A 92 -2.75 6.55 -13.80
N ILE A 93 -1.95 7.57 -13.55
CA ILE A 93 -0.49 7.46 -13.63
C ILE A 93 0.04 6.67 -12.45
N ALA A 94 -0.62 6.80 -11.33
CA ALA A 94 -0.20 6.19 -10.09
C ALA A 94 -0.35 4.68 -10.07
N LEU A 95 -1.27 4.14 -10.84
CA LEU A 95 -1.40 2.69 -10.92
C LEU A 95 -0.09 2.05 -11.34
N THR A 96 0.62 2.70 -12.27
CA THR A 96 1.91 2.20 -12.72
C THR A 96 2.96 2.29 -11.61
N SER A 97 2.91 3.35 -10.80
CA SER A 97 3.87 3.52 -9.70
C SER A 97 3.66 2.50 -8.57
N TYR A 98 2.41 2.05 -8.38
CA TYR A 98 2.10 1.09 -7.32
C TYR A 98 2.02 -0.36 -7.81
N ALA A 99 2.14 -0.57 -9.12
CA ALA A 99 2.05 -1.92 -9.69
C ALA A 99 3.14 -2.83 -9.12
N GLY A 100 2.75 -4.02 -8.68
CA GLY A 100 3.65 -4.99 -8.08
C GLY A 100 3.88 -4.78 -6.59
N PHE A 101 3.22 -3.81 -5.98
CA PHE A 101 3.33 -3.52 -4.55
C PHE A 101 1.99 -3.75 -3.84
N TYR A 102 2.03 -3.73 -2.52
CA TYR A 102 0.84 -3.82 -1.69
C TYR A 102 0.47 -2.44 -1.17
N LEU A 103 -0.79 -2.04 -1.32
CA LEU A 103 -1.31 -0.81 -0.73
C LEU A 103 -1.93 -1.13 0.62
N THR A 104 -1.41 -0.51 1.66
CA THR A 104 -1.90 -0.71 3.03
C THR A 104 -2.32 0.66 3.59
N PRO A 105 -3.61 0.87 3.88
CA PRO A 105 -4.04 2.10 4.53
C PRO A 105 -3.46 2.17 5.95
N ILE A 106 -2.92 3.32 6.30
CA ILE A 106 -2.35 3.57 7.63
C ILE A 106 -3.34 4.34 8.50
N GLY A 107 -4.03 5.32 7.90
CA GLY A 107 -4.98 6.13 8.63
C GLY A 107 -5.38 7.36 7.85
N ARG A 108 -6.19 8.21 8.50
CA ARG A 108 -6.70 9.42 7.89
C ARG A 108 -6.17 10.64 8.63
N ALA A 109 -5.67 11.60 7.89
CA ALA A 109 -5.19 12.84 8.47
C ALA A 109 -6.36 13.67 9.02
N LEU A 110 -6.29 14.06 10.29
CA LEU A 110 -7.29 14.89 10.94
C LEU A 110 -6.92 16.36 10.84
N THR A 111 -5.63 16.64 10.97
CA THR A 111 -5.09 18.01 10.85
C THR A 111 -3.78 17.91 10.08
N THR A 112 -3.10 19.04 9.95
CA THR A 112 -1.79 19.06 9.29
C THR A 112 -0.71 18.29 10.05
N SER A 113 -0.96 17.94 11.32
CA SER A 113 0.04 17.24 12.14
C SER A 113 -0.50 16.01 12.86
N LYS A 114 -1.80 15.69 12.70
CA LYS A 114 -2.40 14.57 13.42
C LYS A 114 -3.05 13.61 12.44
N ILE A 115 -2.81 12.34 12.67
CA ILE A 115 -3.40 11.26 11.88
C ILE A 115 -4.10 10.29 12.83
N ASP A 116 -5.31 9.88 12.46
CA ASP A 116 -6.04 8.84 13.15
C ASP A 116 -5.59 7.51 12.57
N ILE A 117 -4.91 6.72 13.37
CA ILE A 117 -4.35 5.44 12.93
C ILE A 117 -5.47 4.42 12.78
N GLU A 118 -5.63 3.93 11.56
CA GLU A 118 -6.68 2.97 11.24
C GLU A 118 -6.12 2.04 10.18
N ILE A 119 -5.37 1.05 10.62
CA ILE A 119 -4.64 0.17 9.72
C ILE A 119 -5.61 -0.71 8.95
N GLY A 120 -5.51 -0.68 7.64
CA GLY A 120 -6.30 -1.52 6.76
C GLY A 120 -5.53 -2.74 6.29
N ARG A 121 -6.19 -3.54 5.46
CA ARG A 121 -5.58 -4.72 4.88
C ARG A 121 -4.71 -4.34 3.69
N PRO A 122 -3.58 -5.03 3.50
CA PRO A 122 -2.78 -4.85 2.29
C PRO A 122 -3.57 -5.35 1.08
N THR A 123 -3.52 -4.59 0.00
CA THR A 123 -4.16 -4.94 -1.27
C THR A 123 -3.10 -4.91 -2.36
N PHE A 124 -2.94 -6.02 -3.07
CA PHE A 124 -1.97 -6.11 -4.14
C PHE A 124 -2.44 -5.31 -5.36
N VAL A 125 -1.53 -4.51 -5.94
CA VAL A 125 -1.82 -3.73 -7.14
C VAL A 125 -1.23 -4.47 -8.33
N GLU A 126 -2.09 -4.94 -9.22
CA GLU A 126 -1.67 -5.68 -10.40
C GLU A 126 -1.12 -4.73 -11.45
N ASN A 127 -0.23 -5.26 -12.26
CA ASN A 127 0.32 -4.49 -13.37
C ASN A 127 -0.74 -4.39 -14.47
N PRO A 128 -1.23 -3.19 -14.79
CA PRO A 128 -2.27 -3.02 -15.81
C PRO A 128 -1.82 -3.51 -17.19
N THR A 129 -0.53 -3.56 -17.46
CA THR A 129 -0.04 -4.08 -18.74
C THR A 129 -0.40 -5.54 -18.92
N SER A 130 -0.42 -6.32 -17.84
CA SER A 130 -0.81 -7.74 -17.92
C SER A 130 -2.25 -7.91 -18.36
N VAL A 131 -3.12 -7.02 -17.92
CA VAL A 131 -4.54 -7.06 -18.28
C VAL A 131 -4.71 -6.79 -19.78
N PHE A 132 -3.99 -5.83 -20.31
CA PHE A 132 -4.05 -5.54 -21.73
C PHE A 132 -3.60 -6.72 -22.58
N LEU A 133 -2.54 -7.39 -22.15
CA LEU A 133 -2.04 -8.54 -22.89
C LEU A 133 -3.07 -9.67 -22.99
N LEU A 134 -3.84 -9.87 -21.92
CA LEU A 134 -4.87 -10.90 -21.92
C LEU A 134 -6.00 -10.57 -22.88
N GLU A 135 -6.36 -9.31 -23.01
CA GLU A 135 -7.42 -8.91 -23.91
C GLU A 135 -6.96 -8.90 -25.35
N ASP A 136 -5.72 -8.58 -25.57
CA ASP A 136 -5.19 -8.42 -26.91
C ASP A 136 -5.03 -9.75 -27.63
N THR A 137 -5.11 -10.84 -26.95
CA THR A 137 -5.04 -12.11 -27.63
C THR A 137 -6.23 -12.40 -28.45
N ASN A 138 -6.98 -11.67 -28.83
CA ASN A 138 -8.02 -11.89 -29.68
C ASN A 138 -8.03 -11.29 -30.83
N VAL A 139 -7.55 -10.93 -31.42
CA VAL A 139 -7.48 -10.35 -32.13
C VAL A 139 -7.84 -9.76 -32.64
N PRO A 140 -8.06 -9.83 -33.11
CA PRO A 140 -8.25 -9.12 -33.48
C PRO A 140 -9.13 -8.69 -33.37
N PHE A 141 -9.57 -8.68 -33.15
CA PHE A 141 -10.00 -8.48 -33.13
C PHE A 141 -10.71 -8.09 -32.98
N ILE A 142 -10.74 -7.88 -33.18
CA ILE A 142 -11.23 -7.67 -33.29
C ILE A 142 -11.94 -7.99 -33.42
N ASP A 143 -12.19 -8.53 -33.55
CA ASP A 143 -12.48 -9.03 -33.80
C ASP A 143 -13.10 -9.64 -33.25
N ALA A 144 -13.19 -9.71 -32.76
CA ALA A 144 -13.36 -10.28 -32.31
C ALA A 144 -14.27 -10.28 -31.59
N ILE A 145 -14.44 -9.94 -31.22
CA ILE A 145 -15.18 -9.78 -30.74
C ILE A 145 -16.14 -9.40 -30.89
N LEU A 146 -16.15 -9.57 -31.66
CA LEU A 146 -16.40 -9.43 -32.31
C LEU A 146 -17.03 -9.90 -32.73
N GLN A 147 -17.25 -10.27 -32.75
CA GLN A 147 -17.22 -10.67 -33.60
C GLN A 147 -17.85 -11.28 -33.67
N GLU A 148 -18.46 -11.31 -33.59
CA GLU A 148 -18.44 -11.77 -34.17
C GLU A 148 -18.97 -12.39 -34.49
N ASP A 149 -19.63 -12.67 -34.65
CA ASP A 149 -19.55 -13.16 -35.50
C ASP A 149 -19.65 -13.79 -35.68
N GLY A 150 -19.69 -13.71 -35.45
CA GLY A 150 -19.02 -14.07 -35.99
C GLY A 150 -18.87 -14.33 -35.98
N SER A 151 -19.32 -14.29 -35.84
CA SER A 151 -18.61 -14.25 -36.28
C SER A 151 -18.20 -14.07 -36.04
N THR A 152 -18.43 -13.86 -35.73
CA THR A 152 -17.57 -13.46 -35.96
C THR A 152 -17.31 -13.11 -35.69
N ILE A 153 -17.42 -12.96 -35.51
CA ILE A 153 -16.67 -12.50 -35.75
C ILE A 153 -16.35 -12.47 -35.87
N LYS A 154 -16.39 -12.42 -35.85
CA LYS A 154 -15.64 -12.37 -36.53
C LYS A 154 -15.07 -11.96 -36.61
N LEU A 155 -15.36 -11.90 -36.45
CA LEU A 155 -14.49 -11.46 -36.98
C LEU A 155 -14.23 -11.50 -37.41
N GLU A 156 -14.36 -11.31 -37.50
CA GLU A 156 -13.82 -11.33 -38.25
C GLU A 156 -13.32 -11.36 -38.69
N SER A 157 -13.52 -11.31 -38.70
CA SER A 157 -12.83 -11.40 -39.29
C SER A 157 -12.45 -11.52 -39.78
N ALA A 158 -12.57 -11.31 -39.91
CA ALA A 158 -12.15 -11.50 -40.26
C ALA A 158 -11.87 -11.61 -40.81
N ALA A 159 -11.82 -11.49 -40.77
CA ALA A 159 -11.52 -11.73 -41.11
C ALA A 159 -11.46 -11.80 -41.55
#